data_bff9eb41f552d6b17f4f6d59cbb5a206
#
_entry.id   bff9eb41f552d6b17f4f6d59cbb5a206
#
_cell.length_a   1.000
_cell.length_b   1.000
_cell.length_c   1.000
_cell.angle_alpha   90.00
_cell.angle_beta   90.00
_cell.angle_gamma   90.00
#
_symmetry.space_group_name_H-M   'P 1'
#
loop_
_entity.id
_entity.type
_entity.pdbx_description
1 polymer ?
#
loop_
_entity_poly.entity_id
_entity_poly.type
_entity_poly.pdbx_seq_one_letter_code
_entity_poly.pdbx_strand_id
1 'polypeptide(L)'
;PYRLLSEAEWEYAARAGAKTTYSWGDEVGQGKANCLGCGSDGDGKQTAPVGSFAANAFGLHDMHGNVSEWIEDCYHANYEGSPADGTAWTVGGDCSSRILRGGGWDNNPANLRAASRGRGTTFIQSNSLGFRVARTLTP
;
A
#
# COMPACT_ATOMS: atom_id res chain seq x y z
N PRO A 1 15.11 -6.55 -14.11
CA PRO A 1 14.29 -7.53 -13.39
C PRO A 1 13.13 -6.86 -12.67
N TYR A 2 12.02 -7.59 -12.46
CA TYR A 2 10.90 -7.15 -11.64
C TYR A 2 11.15 -7.52 -10.18
N ARG A 3 10.64 -6.69 -9.26
CA ARG A 3 10.74 -6.87 -7.81
C ARG A 3 9.51 -6.27 -7.11
N LEU A 4 9.33 -6.51 -5.83
CA LEU A 4 8.43 -5.72 -5.01
C LEU A 4 8.99 -4.30 -4.82
N LEU A 5 8.15 -3.36 -4.43
CA LEU A 5 8.60 -2.03 -4.04
C LEU A 5 9.21 -2.09 -2.63
N SER A 6 10.16 -1.18 -2.37
CA SER A 6 10.49 -0.84 -1.00
C SER A 6 9.33 -0.04 -0.36
N GLU A 7 9.28 0.02 0.96
CA GLU A 7 8.27 0.79 1.67
C GLU A 7 8.33 2.27 1.31
N ALA A 8 9.54 2.82 1.17
CA ALA A 8 9.75 4.21 0.76
C ALA A 8 9.24 4.47 -0.67
N GLU A 9 9.53 3.58 -1.62
CA GLU A 9 9.04 3.67 -2.99
C GLU A 9 7.51 3.58 -3.04
N TRP A 10 6.93 2.67 -2.27
CA TRP A 10 5.47 2.51 -2.23
C TRP A 10 4.78 3.79 -1.73
N GLU A 11 5.24 4.36 -0.59
CA GLU A 11 4.65 5.57 -0.03
C GLU A 11 4.84 6.78 -0.95
N TYR A 12 6.01 6.93 -1.58
CA TYR A 12 6.25 7.95 -2.59
C TYR A 12 5.26 7.82 -3.76
N ALA A 13 5.07 6.61 -4.27
CA ALA A 13 4.14 6.31 -5.35
C ALA A 13 2.67 6.55 -4.94
N ALA A 14 2.29 6.15 -3.72
CA ALA A 14 0.95 6.35 -3.19
C ALA A 14 0.60 7.84 -3.04
N ARG A 15 1.53 8.62 -2.50
CA ARG A 15 1.33 10.07 -2.32
C ARG A 15 1.31 10.82 -3.64
N ALA A 16 2.11 10.43 -4.61
CA ALA A 16 2.20 11.10 -5.91
C ALA A 16 2.33 12.64 -5.79
N GLY A 17 3.14 13.10 -4.81
CA GLY A 17 3.35 14.51 -4.49
C GLY A 17 2.38 15.11 -3.45
N ALA A 18 1.31 14.42 -3.08
CA ALA A 18 0.38 14.90 -2.06
C ALA A 18 0.99 14.80 -0.65
N LYS A 19 0.67 15.77 0.22
CA LYS A 19 1.02 15.77 1.65
C LYS A 19 -0.16 15.39 2.54
N THR A 20 -1.30 15.17 1.94
CA THR A 20 -2.56 14.83 2.60
C THR A 20 -2.62 13.37 3.03
N THR A 21 -3.63 13.01 3.78
CA THR A 21 -3.89 11.67 4.32
C THR A 21 -3.97 10.61 3.20
N TYR A 22 -4.68 10.93 2.13
CA TYR A 22 -4.79 10.15 0.90
C TYR A 22 -4.25 10.97 -0.28
N SER A 23 -4.05 10.37 -1.43
CA SER A 23 -3.57 11.10 -2.62
C SER A 23 -4.55 12.14 -3.15
N TRP A 24 -5.82 12.10 -2.76
CA TRP A 24 -6.90 13.02 -3.17
C TRP A 24 -7.33 14.00 -2.09
N GLY A 25 -6.74 13.99 -0.89
CA GLY A 25 -7.09 14.89 0.21
C GLY A 25 -7.07 14.23 1.57
N ASP A 26 -7.59 14.90 2.59
CA ASP A 26 -7.57 14.42 3.98
C ASP A 26 -8.78 13.56 4.34
N GLU A 27 -9.89 13.72 3.62
CA GLU A 27 -11.10 12.94 3.83
C GLU A 27 -11.16 11.75 2.88
N VAL A 28 -11.60 10.59 3.39
CA VAL A 28 -11.74 9.39 2.54
C VAL A 28 -12.77 9.61 1.43
N GLY A 29 -13.85 10.35 1.72
CA GLY A 29 -14.96 10.56 0.80
C GLY A 29 -15.76 9.27 0.52
N GLN A 30 -16.61 9.32 -0.51
CA GLN A 30 -17.39 8.18 -0.97
C GLN A 30 -16.97 7.79 -2.39
N GLY A 31 -16.85 6.48 -2.65
CA GLY A 31 -16.51 5.96 -3.98
C GLY A 31 -15.10 6.33 -4.48
N LYS A 32 -14.19 6.68 -3.59
CA LYS A 32 -12.79 7.00 -3.92
C LYS A 32 -11.86 5.79 -3.90
N ALA A 33 -12.23 4.79 -3.11
CA ALA A 33 -11.47 3.57 -2.92
C ALA A 33 -12.43 2.41 -2.57
N ASN A 34 -11.93 1.18 -2.60
CA ASN A 34 -12.64 0.02 -2.11
C ASN A 34 -12.14 -0.33 -0.70
N CYS A 35 -12.97 -0.05 0.31
CA CYS A 35 -12.69 -0.35 1.71
C CYS A 35 -14.00 -0.52 2.49
N LEU A 36 -13.94 -0.93 3.74
CA LEU A 36 -15.10 -0.99 4.63
C LEU A 36 -15.55 0.44 4.99
N GLY A 37 -16.73 0.85 4.50
CA GLY A 37 -17.28 2.18 4.73
C GLY A 37 -16.84 3.23 3.71
N CYS A 38 -16.25 2.84 2.58
CA CYS A 38 -15.85 3.73 1.50
C CYS A 38 -16.96 4.01 0.47
N GLY A 39 -18.10 3.30 0.53
CA GLY A 39 -19.24 3.50 -0.38
C GLY A 39 -19.01 2.96 -1.79
N SER A 40 -18.15 1.98 -1.97
CA SER A 40 -17.97 1.24 -3.23
C SER A 40 -18.90 0.03 -3.29
N ASP A 41 -19.11 -0.54 -4.47
CA ASP A 41 -19.93 -1.76 -4.65
C ASP A 41 -19.33 -2.98 -3.91
N GLY A 42 -18.00 -3.01 -3.75
CA GLY A 42 -17.27 -4.05 -3.03
C GLY A 42 -17.09 -3.80 -1.53
N ASP A 43 -17.63 -2.69 -1.01
CA ASP A 43 -17.47 -2.20 0.37
C ASP A 43 -17.68 -3.31 1.41
N GLY A 44 -16.60 -3.69 2.10
CA GLY A 44 -16.60 -4.73 3.14
C GLY A 44 -16.99 -6.14 2.65
N LYS A 45 -17.03 -6.41 1.35
CA LYS A 45 -17.53 -7.69 0.79
C LYS A 45 -16.51 -8.40 -0.08
N GLN A 46 -15.85 -7.68 -0.99
CA GLN A 46 -14.95 -8.28 -1.98
C GLN A 46 -14.06 -7.24 -2.63
N THR A 47 -13.06 -7.71 -3.37
CA THR A 47 -12.23 -6.87 -4.23
C THR A 47 -13.06 -6.25 -5.36
N ALA A 48 -12.65 -5.07 -5.81
CA ALA A 48 -13.12 -4.46 -7.05
C ALA A 48 -12.17 -4.82 -8.21
N PRO A 49 -12.63 -4.77 -9.47
CA PRO A 49 -11.73 -4.86 -10.61
C PRO A 49 -10.64 -3.78 -10.52
N VAL A 50 -9.39 -4.14 -10.83
CA VAL A 50 -8.27 -3.20 -10.80
C VAL A 50 -8.54 -2.01 -11.70
N GLY A 51 -8.17 -0.79 -11.23
CA GLY A 51 -8.38 0.43 -11.98
C GLY A 51 -9.81 0.98 -11.94
N SER A 52 -10.69 0.45 -11.06
CA SER A 52 -12.07 0.93 -10.94
C SER A 52 -12.18 2.34 -10.35
N PHE A 53 -11.16 2.80 -9.66
CA PHE A 53 -11.13 4.12 -9.00
C PHE A 53 -10.14 5.05 -9.71
N ALA A 54 -10.30 6.36 -9.49
CA ALA A 54 -9.44 7.36 -10.12
C ALA A 54 -7.97 7.14 -9.78
N ALA A 55 -7.11 7.29 -10.77
CA ALA A 55 -5.67 7.25 -10.58
C ALA A 55 -5.17 8.47 -9.78
N ASN A 56 -4.06 8.31 -9.06
CA ASN A 56 -3.35 9.43 -8.46
C ASN A 56 -2.58 10.26 -9.53
N ALA A 57 -1.87 11.30 -9.11
CA ALA A 57 -1.15 12.20 -10.04
C ALA A 57 -0.01 11.52 -10.81
N PHE A 58 0.44 10.33 -10.39
CA PHE A 58 1.40 9.50 -11.13
C PHE A 58 0.73 8.49 -12.07
N GLY A 59 -0.60 8.51 -12.21
CA GLY A 59 -1.35 7.57 -13.03
C GLY A 59 -1.51 6.18 -12.41
N LEU A 60 -1.29 6.04 -11.09
CA LEU A 60 -1.38 4.78 -10.38
C LEU A 60 -2.76 4.62 -9.75
N HIS A 61 -3.39 3.47 -9.99
CA HIS A 61 -4.66 3.08 -9.42
C HIS A 61 -4.49 2.24 -8.16
N ASP A 62 -5.52 2.25 -7.31
CA ASP A 62 -5.68 1.34 -6.16
C ASP A 62 -4.51 1.37 -5.14
N MET A 63 -3.84 2.54 -5.00
CA MET A 63 -2.81 2.74 -3.97
C MET A 63 -3.42 2.85 -2.56
N HIS A 64 -4.71 3.08 -2.47
CA HIS A 64 -5.49 3.17 -1.24
C HIS A 64 -6.69 2.24 -1.35
N GLY A 65 -6.68 1.11 -0.64
CA GLY A 65 -7.77 0.13 -0.63
C GLY A 65 -7.62 -0.99 -1.68
N ASN A 66 -8.68 -1.72 -1.86
CA ASN A 66 -8.83 -2.92 -2.66
C ASN A 66 -8.11 -4.12 -2.05
N VAL A 67 -6.78 -4.19 -2.10
CA VAL A 67 -5.97 -5.20 -1.39
C VAL A 67 -4.79 -4.55 -0.69
N SER A 68 -4.44 -5.06 0.49
CA SER A 68 -3.17 -4.69 1.14
C SER A 68 -2.02 -5.28 0.34
N GLU A 69 -0.99 -4.49 0.08
CA GLU A 69 0.09 -4.87 -0.80
C GLU A 69 1.35 -5.27 -0.05
N TRP A 70 1.91 -6.42 -0.42
CA TRP A 70 3.20 -6.88 0.06
C TRP A 70 4.32 -5.97 -0.39
N ILE A 71 5.19 -5.61 0.57
CA ILE A 71 6.38 -4.78 0.38
C ILE A 71 7.63 -5.65 0.62
N GLU A 72 8.75 -5.29 -0.02
CA GLU A 72 10.01 -6.04 0.09
C GLU A 72 10.65 -5.94 1.48
N ASP A 73 10.34 -4.86 2.23
CA ASP A 73 10.93 -4.59 3.54
C ASP A 73 10.51 -5.64 4.58
N CYS A 74 11.47 -6.05 5.42
CA CYS A 74 11.19 -6.75 6.68
C CYS A 74 10.44 -5.82 7.63
N TYR A 75 9.69 -6.39 8.56
CA TYR A 75 9.01 -5.55 9.55
C TYR A 75 10.00 -4.93 10.52
N HIS A 76 9.95 -3.61 10.65
CA HIS A 76 10.59 -2.79 11.67
C HIS A 76 9.53 -1.97 12.38
N ALA A 77 9.62 -1.87 13.72
CA ALA A 77 8.60 -1.19 14.53
C ALA A 77 8.54 0.33 14.28
N ASN A 78 9.65 0.92 13.86
CA ASN A 78 9.80 2.34 13.52
C ASN A 78 10.83 2.51 12.41
N TYR A 79 11.13 3.75 12.04
CA TYR A 79 12.08 4.07 10.96
C TYR A 79 13.51 4.38 11.43
N GLU A 80 13.83 4.15 12.71
CA GLU A 80 15.17 4.38 13.23
C GLU A 80 16.17 3.41 12.57
N GLY A 81 17.15 3.96 11.85
CA GLY A 81 18.13 3.20 11.09
C GLY A 81 17.66 2.75 9.69
N SER A 82 16.51 3.26 9.20
CA SER A 82 16.04 2.95 7.85
C SER A 82 17.04 3.45 6.78
N PRO A 83 17.14 2.74 5.63
CA PRO A 83 17.97 3.21 4.51
C PRO A 83 17.55 4.60 4.03
N ALA A 84 18.51 5.53 3.95
CA ALA A 84 18.24 6.91 3.53
C ALA A 84 18.07 7.06 2.01
N ASP A 85 18.47 6.06 1.25
CA ASP A 85 18.42 6.02 -0.22
C ASP A 85 17.12 5.43 -0.78
N GLY A 86 16.19 5.03 0.10
CA GLY A 86 14.91 4.45 -0.29
C GLY A 86 14.97 2.98 -0.72
N THR A 87 16.10 2.32 -0.58
CA THR A 87 16.20 0.87 -0.82
C THR A 87 15.41 0.07 0.23
N ALA A 88 15.03 -1.17 -0.13
CA ALA A 88 14.28 -2.03 0.78
C ALA A 88 15.09 -2.38 2.04
N TRP A 89 14.46 -2.23 3.19
CA TRP A 89 15.08 -2.50 4.49
C TRP A 89 14.94 -3.98 4.87
N THR A 90 15.89 -4.80 4.44
CA THR A 90 15.84 -6.26 4.55
C THR A 90 16.74 -6.84 5.62
N VAL A 91 17.36 -6.00 6.47
CA VAL A 91 18.27 -6.42 7.54
C VAL A 91 17.88 -5.80 8.88
N GLY A 92 18.19 -6.48 9.98
CA GLY A 92 18.02 -5.96 11.34
C GLY A 92 16.57 -5.94 11.88
N GLY A 93 15.59 -6.37 11.07
CA GLY A 93 14.19 -6.46 11.47
C GLY A 93 13.66 -7.89 11.57
N ASP A 94 12.36 -8.02 11.79
CA ASP A 94 11.66 -9.31 11.73
C ASP A 94 11.34 -9.66 10.27
N CYS A 95 12.20 -10.45 9.63
CA CYS A 95 11.99 -10.88 8.24
C CYS A 95 11.07 -12.11 8.10
N SER A 96 10.57 -12.69 9.19
CA SER A 96 9.45 -13.63 9.15
C SER A 96 8.12 -12.92 8.89
N SER A 97 8.12 -11.60 9.03
CA SER A 97 7.03 -10.69 8.70
C SER A 97 7.49 -9.63 7.70
N ARG A 98 6.62 -9.26 6.79
CA ARG A 98 6.85 -8.19 5.81
C ARG A 98 5.86 -7.05 6.02
N ILE A 99 6.24 -5.87 5.56
CA ILE A 99 5.35 -4.71 5.57
C ILE A 99 4.17 -4.94 4.58
N LEU A 100 3.00 -4.49 5.00
CA LEU A 100 1.78 -4.39 4.19
C LEU A 100 1.37 -2.92 4.10
N ARG A 101 0.97 -2.48 2.92
CA ARG A 101 0.60 -1.09 2.65
C ARG A 101 -0.72 -1.00 1.90
N GLY A 102 -1.39 0.16 1.98
CA GLY A 102 -2.56 0.50 1.21
C GLY A 102 -3.90 0.10 1.82
N GLY A 103 -3.94 -0.92 2.66
CA GLY A 103 -5.18 -1.50 3.18
C GLY A 103 -5.99 -2.25 2.13
N GLY A 104 -6.91 -3.10 2.56
CA GLY A 104 -7.78 -3.90 1.70
C GLY A 104 -9.25 -3.51 1.79
N TRP A 105 -10.08 -4.18 1.00
CA TRP A 105 -11.53 -3.98 0.93
C TRP A 105 -12.25 -4.22 2.28
N ASP A 106 -11.64 -5.01 3.17
CA ASP A 106 -12.12 -5.35 4.51
C ASP A 106 -11.59 -4.42 5.62
N ASN A 107 -10.72 -3.48 5.29
CA ASN A 107 -10.15 -2.53 6.24
C ASN A 107 -10.96 -1.22 6.30
N ASN A 108 -10.96 -0.57 7.47
CA ASN A 108 -11.54 0.77 7.60
C ASN A 108 -10.64 1.85 6.96
N PRO A 109 -11.17 3.06 6.69
CA PRO A 109 -10.42 4.14 6.02
C PRO A 109 -9.09 4.51 6.67
N ALA A 110 -8.96 4.40 7.99
CA ALA A 110 -7.71 4.73 8.68
C ALA A 110 -6.53 3.88 8.23
N ASN A 111 -6.80 2.64 7.79
CA ASN A 111 -5.77 1.72 7.31
C ASN A 111 -5.32 2.01 5.87
N LEU A 112 -6.11 2.79 5.13
CA LEU A 112 -5.81 3.18 3.74
C LEU A 112 -4.92 4.41 3.62
N ARG A 113 -4.68 5.14 4.72
CA ARG A 113 -3.83 6.34 4.71
C ARG A 113 -2.46 6.03 4.09
N ALA A 114 -1.91 6.98 3.34
CA ALA A 114 -0.59 6.82 2.72
C ALA A 114 0.51 6.41 3.73
N ALA A 115 0.44 6.91 4.97
CA ALA A 115 1.38 6.59 6.05
C ALA A 115 1.03 5.33 6.86
N SER A 116 -0.11 4.67 6.58
CA SER A 116 -0.51 3.49 7.36
C SER A 116 0.37 2.29 7.04
N ARG A 117 0.86 1.64 8.07
CA ARG A 117 1.73 0.46 8.00
C ARG A 117 1.02 -0.74 8.63
N GLY A 118 0.95 -1.84 7.89
CA GLY A 118 0.57 -3.14 8.40
C GLY A 118 1.76 -4.11 8.35
N ARG A 119 1.54 -5.32 8.85
CA ARG A 119 2.49 -6.43 8.71
C ARG A 119 1.74 -7.74 8.51
N GLY A 120 2.36 -8.65 7.79
CA GLY A 120 1.91 -10.03 7.64
C GLY A 120 3.07 -11.00 7.72
N THR A 121 2.85 -12.17 8.30
CA THR A 121 3.83 -13.26 8.23
C THR A 121 3.95 -13.76 6.79
N THR A 122 5.15 -14.15 6.37
CA THR A 122 5.46 -14.46 4.96
C THR A 122 4.67 -15.63 4.35
N PHE A 123 3.93 -16.36 5.16
CA PHE A 123 3.10 -17.50 4.73
C PHE A 123 1.58 -17.23 4.85
N ILE A 124 1.16 -16.02 5.27
CA ILE A 124 -0.26 -15.71 5.33
C ILE A 124 -0.86 -15.58 3.94
N GLN A 125 -2.06 -16.13 3.75
CA GLN A 125 -2.84 -16.02 2.53
C GLN A 125 -4.21 -15.42 2.86
N SER A 126 -4.65 -14.46 2.08
CA SER A 126 -5.95 -13.82 2.23
C SER A 126 -6.42 -13.27 0.89
N ASN A 127 -7.73 -13.21 0.71
CA ASN A 127 -8.37 -12.57 -0.46
C ASN A 127 -8.33 -11.03 -0.39
N SER A 128 -7.82 -10.45 0.70
CA SER A 128 -7.56 -9.02 0.85
C SER A 128 -6.07 -8.66 0.75
N LEU A 129 -5.20 -9.62 0.39
CA LEU A 129 -3.77 -9.42 0.18
C LEU A 129 -3.40 -9.57 -1.30
N GLY A 130 -2.50 -8.72 -1.76
CA GLY A 130 -1.97 -8.73 -3.11
C GLY A 130 -0.59 -8.11 -3.19
N PHE A 131 -0.15 -7.75 -4.37
CA PHE A 131 1.14 -7.09 -4.59
C PHE A 131 1.13 -6.29 -5.88
N ARG A 132 2.06 -5.33 -5.97
CA ARG A 132 2.42 -4.71 -7.25
C ARG A 132 3.92 -4.82 -7.46
N VAL A 133 4.32 -4.86 -8.74
CA VAL A 133 5.72 -4.99 -9.11
C VAL A 133 6.30 -3.65 -9.59
N ALA A 134 7.57 -3.45 -9.29
CA ALA A 134 8.39 -2.40 -9.86
C ALA A 134 9.46 -3.01 -10.76
N ARG A 135 9.97 -2.20 -11.68
CA ARG A 135 11.11 -2.54 -12.51
C ARG A 135 12.14 -1.41 -12.45
N THR A 136 13.35 -1.74 -12.08
CA THR A 136 14.46 -0.81 -12.20
C THR A 136 14.78 -0.63 -13.68
N LEU A 137 14.72 0.61 -14.16
CA LEU A 137 15.17 0.95 -15.50
C LEU A 137 16.70 1.10 -15.44
N THR A 138 17.41 0.25 -16.16
CA THR A 138 18.84 0.48 -16.44
C THR A 138 18.94 1.52 -17.53
N PRO A 139 19.84 2.50 -17.38
CA PRO A 139 20.11 3.49 -18.42
C PRO A 139 20.55 2.85 -19.73
#